data_869e678e7486d78feb13846872752501
#
_entry.id   869e678e7486d78feb13846872752501
#
_cell.length_a   1.000
_cell.length_b   1.000
_cell.length_c   1.000
_cell.angle_alpha   90.00
_cell.angle_beta   90.00
_cell.angle_gamma   90.00
#
_symmetry.space_group_name_H-M   'P 1'
#
loop_
_entity.id
_entity.type
_entity.pdbx_description
1 polymer ?
#
loop_
_entity_poly.entity_id
_entity_poly.type
_entity_poly.pdbx_seq_one_letter_code
_entity_poly.pdbx_strand_id
1 'polypeptide(L)'
;MNLTPDERRIRAALEQIETPMYDISAAVREQRARRGRRIPLRSPQRILAAVLAAVLLTMTAAAAVMQFSGGWHAIFGSGVTLPEGIALPLQTSQTVDGCTVTLEDAIVSSSSIAAMFSVRRTDGAALEDQVEFGDILLSVDGAAPQSPHIAQSVYDPDHPEIQYSYQEYEYFGGQEDEEISLTFAVDPIRHIEVQGPLTAEIDLAALYGAQPLALAEESSDTTLAAAYAQQDFAAVPLPLDSRAPDIRFAGMSLRGDSLYLALSAPVEGASAEVSALLDTRTGESIPSDAGSSFGQAEGTLQYYETRFPGITADDLPYLQPQITYTFPLPLTPETLTFSFSTAPSAAYAHNLDLHLPDGTHVTRISVSPIGIQLNGTCHAAPDWQRPSISLLLQDGTTVSTNAYATGITSSDSDPAANFDISYEYKTGAHSRRFLSLSDIAAVIIEDMTITIAE
;
A
#
# COMPACT_ATOMS: atom_id res chain seq x y z
N MET A 1 -5.52 -46.87 17.30
CA MET A 1 -4.74 -45.64 17.25
C MET A 1 -5.30 -44.72 18.32
N ASN A 2 -4.53 -44.37 19.35
CA ASN A 2 -5.01 -43.50 20.41
C ASN A 2 -4.77 -42.05 19.97
N LEU A 3 -5.85 -41.31 19.75
CA LEU A 3 -5.80 -39.88 19.42
C LEU A 3 -5.21 -39.05 20.58
N THR A 4 -4.40 -38.09 20.26
CA THR A 4 -3.87 -37.12 21.22
C THR A 4 -5.00 -36.27 21.86
N PRO A 5 -4.78 -35.63 23.00
CA PRO A 5 -5.80 -34.77 23.63
C PRO A 5 -6.30 -33.65 22.70
N ASP A 6 -5.43 -33.10 21.86
CA ASP A 6 -5.77 -32.03 20.93
C ASP A 6 -6.56 -32.55 19.71
N GLU A 7 -6.21 -33.72 19.17
CA GLU A 7 -7.01 -34.36 18.12
C GLU A 7 -8.43 -34.70 18.58
N ARG A 8 -8.61 -35.06 19.87
CA ARG A 8 -9.94 -35.28 20.46
C ARG A 8 -10.73 -33.97 20.60
N ARG A 9 -10.07 -32.84 20.94
CA ARG A 9 -10.72 -31.52 21.00
C ARG A 9 -11.16 -31.04 19.61
N ILE A 10 -10.30 -31.18 18.60
CA ILE A 10 -10.61 -30.81 17.21
C ILE A 10 -11.78 -31.65 16.69
N ARG A 11 -11.77 -32.94 16.97
CA ARG A 11 -12.88 -33.84 16.55
C ARG A 11 -14.20 -33.48 17.25
N ALA A 12 -14.18 -33.19 18.53
CA ALA A 12 -15.37 -32.75 19.27
C ALA A 12 -15.90 -31.40 18.78
N ALA A 13 -15.01 -30.47 18.36
CA ALA A 13 -15.41 -29.20 17.77
C ALA A 13 -16.03 -29.40 16.37
N LEU A 14 -15.48 -30.30 15.56
CA LEU A 14 -16.03 -30.62 14.23
C LEU A 14 -17.38 -31.34 14.33
N GLU A 15 -17.60 -32.15 15.36
CA GLU A 15 -18.88 -32.84 15.61
C GLU A 15 -19.97 -31.88 16.13
N GLN A 16 -19.60 -30.68 16.64
CA GLN A 16 -20.53 -29.63 17.08
C GLN A 16 -20.91 -28.64 15.95
N ILE A 17 -20.25 -28.68 14.82
CA ILE A 17 -20.64 -27.90 13.65
C ILE A 17 -21.86 -28.59 13.04
N GLU A 18 -23.06 -28.18 13.43
CA GLU A 18 -24.27 -28.47 12.68
C GLU A 18 -24.16 -27.77 11.31
N THR A 19 -23.58 -28.46 10.34
CA THR A 19 -23.70 -28.05 8.94
C THR A 19 -25.19 -28.06 8.61
N PRO A 20 -25.82 -26.92 8.24
CA PRO A 20 -27.17 -26.94 7.74
C PRO A 20 -27.17 -27.83 6.50
N MET A 21 -27.71 -29.02 6.61
CA MET A 21 -27.93 -29.91 5.47
C MET A 21 -29.00 -29.23 4.59
N TYR A 22 -28.54 -28.31 3.73
CA TYR A 22 -29.37 -27.88 2.62
C TYR A 22 -29.65 -29.11 1.77
N ASP A 23 -30.89 -29.54 1.72
CA ASP A 23 -31.31 -30.64 0.86
C ASP A 23 -31.21 -30.18 -0.60
N ILE A 24 -29.97 -30.21 -1.13
CA ILE A 24 -29.66 -29.89 -2.53
C ILE A 24 -30.53 -30.74 -3.46
N SER A 25 -30.95 -31.92 -3.03
CA SER A 25 -31.83 -32.78 -3.82
C SER A 25 -33.26 -32.25 -3.91
N ALA A 26 -33.72 -31.49 -2.92
CA ALA A 26 -35.01 -30.80 -2.95
C ALA A 26 -34.97 -29.58 -3.88
N ALA A 27 -33.90 -28.74 -3.77
CA ALA A 27 -33.71 -27.58 -4.62
C ALA A 27 -33.54 -27.96 -6.11
N VAL A 28 -32.79 -29.03 -6.38
CA VAL A 28 -32.65 -29.57 -7.76
C VAL A 28 -33.97 -30.13 -8.30
N ARG A 29 -34.80 -30.76 -7.46
CA ARG A 29 -36.13 -31.26 -7.87
C ARG A 29 -37.09 -30.08 -8.17
N GLU A 30 -37.08 -29.04 -7.38
CA GLU A 30 -37.90 -27.84 -7.59
C GLU A 30 -37.51 -27.09 -8.87
N GLN A 31 -36.22 -26.94 -9.12
CA GLN A 31 -35.70 -26.34 -10.35
C GLN A 31 -36.00 -27.19 -11.61
N ARG A 32 -36.02 -28.52 -11.49
CA ARG A 32 -36.47 -29.40 -12.57
C ARG A 32 -37.95 -29.30 -12.88
N ALA A 33 -38.78 -29.10 -11.88
CA ALA A 33 -40.23 -28.92 -12.07
C ALA A 33 -40.57 -27.62 -12.81
N ARG A 34 -39.76 -26.58 -12.62
CA ARG A 34 -39.94 -25.28 -13.29
C ARG A 34 -39.44 -25.23 -14.74
N ARG A 35 -38.49 -26.11 -15.14
CA ARG A 35 -37.93 -26.17 -16.50
C ARG A 35 -38.31 -27.45 -17.19
N GLY A 36 -39.46 -27.49 -17.86
CA GLY A 36 -39.95 -28.62 -18.66
C GLY A 36 -39.09 -28.97 -19.91
N ARG A 37 -37.77 -28.74 -19.91
CA ARG A 37 -36.84 -29.15 -20.96
C ARG A 37 -35.94 -30.28 -20.48
N ARG A 38 -36.17 -31.46 -20.98
CA ARG A 38 -35.27 -32.62 -20.84
C ARG A 38 -33.96 -32.34 -21.57
N ILE A 39 -32.88 -32.09 -20.84
CA ILE A 39 -31.51 -32.07 -21.38
C ILE A 39 -31.01 -33.51 -21.36
N PRO A 40 -30.64 -34.10 -22.50
CA PRO A 40 -30.15 -35.48 -22.52
C PRO A 40 -28.74 -35.52 -21.88
N LEU A 41 -28.65 -36.12 -20.71
CA LEU A 41 -27.37 -36.44 -20.04
C LEU A 41 -26.72 -37.65 -20.75
N ARG A 42 -25.98 -37.39 -21.81
CA ARG A 42 -25.20 -38.41 -22.54
C ARG A 42 -23.72 -38.33 -22.19
N SER A 43 -23.30 -38.84 -21.09
CA SER A 43 -22.05 -39.50 -20.75
C SER A 43 -21.70 -39.35 -19.26
N PRO A 44 -21.22 -40.41 -18.59
CA PRO A 44 -20.80 -40.36 -17.18
C PRO A 44 -19.63 -39.36 -16.95
N GLN A 45 -18.86 -39.08 -17.99
CA GLN A 45 -17.76 -38.08 -17.93
C GLN A 45 -18.23 -36.64 -17.69
N ARG A 46 -19.42 -36.26 -18.21
CA ARG A 46 -19.99 -34.93 -17.99
C ARG A 46 -20.57 -34.74 -16.58
N ILE A 47 -21.10 -35.86 -16.02
CA ILE A 47 -21.57 -35.84 -14.63
C ILE A 47 -20.38 -35.77 -13.69
N LEU A 48 -19.30 -36.49 -13.96
CA LEU A 48 -18.05 -36.43 -13.19
C LEU A 48 -17.43 -35.03 -13.27
N ALA A 49 -17.39 -34.40 -14.45
CA ALA A 49 -16.90 -33.04 -14.61
C ALA A 49 -17.76 -31.99 -13.87
N ALA A 50 -19.10 -32.16 -13.87
CA ALA A 50 -19.98 -31.26 -13.13
C ALA A 50 -19.86 -31.45 -11.61
N VAL A 51 -19.66 -32.66 -11.13
CA VAL A 51 -19.41 -32.96 -9.71
C VAL A 51 -18.02 -32.47 -9.30
N LEU A 52 -16.99 -32.68 -10.12
CA LEU A 52 -15.65 -32.13 -9.88
C LEU A 52 -15.65 -30.59 -9.88
N ALA A 53 -16.36 -29.95 -10.80
CA ALA A 53 -16.51 -28.50 -10.82
C ALA A 53 -17.27 -28.00 -9.58
N ALA A 54 -18.31 -28.68 -9.12
CA ALA A 54 -19.04 -28.33 -7.90
C ALA A 54 -18.18 -28.55 -6.64
N VAL A 55 -17.39 -29.62 -6.58
CA VAL A 55 -16.46 -29.88 -5.47
C VAL A 55 -15.31 -28.88 -5.47
N LEU A 56 -14.77 -28.52 -6.64
CA LEU A 56 -13.75 -27.48 -6.76
C LEU A 56 -14.30 -26.12 -6.35
N LEU A 57 -15.54 -25.77 -6.75
CA LEU A 57 -16.20 -24.52 -6.32
C LEU A 57 -16.47 -24.49 -4.82
N THR A 58 -16.86 -25.60 -4.19
CA THR A 58 -17.06 -25.65 -2.74
C THR A 58 -15.74 -25.68 -1.97
N MET A 59 -14.70 -26.33 -2.49
CA MET A 59 -13.36 -26.30 -1.89
C MET A 59 -12.69 -24.93 -2.04
N THR A 60 -12.87 -24.26 -3.17
CA THR A 60 -12.39 -22.88 -3.35
C THR A 60 -13.13 -21.90 -2.46
N ALA A 61 -14.44 -22.03 -2.26
CA ALA A 61 -15.19 -21.19 -1.33
C ALA A 61 -14.77 -21.40 0.13
N ALA A 62 -14.51 -22.64 0.57
CA ALA A 62 -14.02 -22.93 1.92
C ALA A 62 -12.57 -22.46 2.12
N ALA A 63 -11.71 -22.59 1.11
CA ALA A 63 -10.35 -22.06 1.12
C ALA A 63 -10.37 -20.53 1.08
N ALA A 64 -11.29 -19.93 0.31
CA ALA A 64 -11.50 -18.49 0.24
C ALA A 64 -11.85 -17.90 1.62
N VAL A 65 -12.74 -18.51 2.39
CA VAL A 65 -13.09 -18.04 3.74
C VAL A 65 -11.89 -18.08 4.70
N MET A 66 -11.00 -19.08 4.57
CA MET A 66 -9.78 -19.13 5.39
C MET A 66 -8.70 -18.14 4.93
N GLN A 67 -8.56 -17.88 3.63
CA GLN A 67 -7.63 -16.90 3.08
C GLN A 67 -8.13 -15.46 3.26
N PHE A 68 -9.42 -15.26 3.22
CA PHE A 68 -10.11 -13.99 3.40
C PHE A 68 -9.70 -13.25 4.69
N SER A 69 -9.52 -13.95 5.80
CA SER A 69 -9.04 -13.35 7.05
C SER A 69 -7.54 -13.06 7.07
N GLY A 70 -6.75 -13.74 6.24
CA GLY A 70 -5.29 -13.68 6.27
C GLY A 70 -4.75 -12.28 5.92
N GLY A 71 -5.09 -11.74 4.77
CA GLY A 71 -4.60 -10.44 4.31
C GLY A 71 -5.00 -9.29 5.23
N TRP A 72 -6.25 -9.29 5.72
CA TRP A 72 -6.73 -8.26 6.64
C TRP A 72 -6.00 -8.34 8.00
N HIS A 73 -5.76 -9.55 8.51
CA HIS A 73 -5.01 -9.75 9.74
C HIS A 73 -3.52 -9.40 9.57
N ALA A 74 -2.94 -9.71 8.43
CA ALA A 74 -1.55 -9.37 8.14
C ALA A 74 -1.33 -7.86 8.12
N ILE A 75 -2.23 -7.11 7.45
CA ILE A 75 -2.13 -5.64 7.32
C ILE A 75 -2.53 -4.92 8.62
N PHE A 76 -3.66 -5.29 9.24
CA PHE A 76 -4.26 -4.53 10.34
C PHE A 76 -4.10 -5.20 11.71
N GLY A 77 -3.42 -6.34 11.77
CA GLY A 77 -3.21 -7.12 12.99
C GLY A 77 -4.39 -8.03 13.35
N SER A 78 -4.14 -8.93 14.29
CA SER A 78 -5.12 -9.95 14.72
C SER A 78 -6.38 -9.39 15.41
N GLY A 79 -6.39 -8.10 15.74
CA GLY A 79 -7.55 -7.41 16.31
C GLY A 79 -8.55 -6.86 15.29
N VAL A 80 -8.26 -6.95 13.98
CA VAL A 80 -9.19 -6.49 12.96
C VAL A 80 -10.48 -7.30 12.97
N THR A 81 -11.61 -6.61 12.84
CA THR A 81 -12.93 -7.23 12.72
C THR A 81 -13.60 -6.76 11.43
N LEU A 82 -14.08 -7.72 10.66
CA LEU A 82 -14.86 -7.50 9.45
C LEU A 82 -16.27 -8.05 9.70
N PRO A 83 -17.30 -7.19 9.70
CA PRO A 83 -18.68 -7.67 9.76
C PRO A 83 -18.99 -8.58 8.58
N GLU A 84 -19.84 -9.58 8.82
CA GLU A 84 -20.26 -10.53 7.79
C GLU A 84 -20.94 -9.81 6.62
N GLY A 85 -20.54 -10.15 5.40
CA GLY A 85 -21.13 -9.62 4.16
C GLY A 85 -20.65 -8.23 3.73
N ILE A 86 -19.76 -7.57 4.46
CA ILE A 86 -19.22 -6.26 4.06
C ILE A 86 -18.21 -6.40 2.92
N ALA A 87 -17.33 -7.37 3.02
CA ALA A 87 -16.35 -7.60 1.96
C ALA A 87 -16.85 -8.68 0.99
N LEU A 88 -16.53 -8.48 -0.27
CA LEU A 88 -16.82 -9.39 -1.37
C LEU A 88 -15.62 -10.30 -1.57
N PRO A 89 -15.73 -11.61 -1.34
CA PRO A 89 -14.67 -12.55 -1.65
C PRO A 89 -14.60 -12.74 -3.17
N LEU A 90 -13.51 -12.34 -3.79
CA LEU A 90 -13.33 -12.36 -5.25
C LEU A 90 -12.44 -13.51 -5.70
N GLN A 91 -11.30 -13.70 -5.04
CA GLN A 91 -10.34 -14.79 -5.30
C GLN A 91 -9.98 -14.94 -6.79
N THR A 92 -9.87 -13.80 -7.48
CA THR A 92 -9.53 -13.78 -8.91
C THR A 92 -8.01 -13.72 -9.05
N SER A 93 -7.43 -14.71 -9.69
CA SER A 93 -5.98 -14.86 -9.78
C SER A 93 -5.49 -14.82 -11.22
N GLN A 94 -4.31 -14.25 -11.41
CA GLN A 94 -3.52 -14.31 -12.65
C GLN A 94 -2.12 -14.78 -12.33
N THR A 95 -1.58 -15.65 -13.17
CA THR A 95 -0.22 -16.17 -12.99
C THR A 95 0.64 -15.73 -14.17
N VAL A 96 1.77 -15.10 -13.86
CA VAL A 96 2.74 -14.63 -14.83
C VAL A 96 4.15 -14.80 -14.26
N ASP A 97 5.08 -15.29 -15.09
CA ASP A 97 6.51 -15.46 -14.77
C ASP A 97 6.83 -16.07 -13.39
N GLY A 98 6.07 -17.10 -13.02
CA GLY A 98 6.31 -17.81 -11.75
C GLY A 98 5.73 -17.14 -10.52
N CYS A 99 4.97 -16.06 -10.69
CA CYS A 99 4.21 -15.41 -9.63
C CYS A 99 2.71 -15.52 -9.89
N THR A 100 1.93 -15.70 -8.85
CA THR A 100 0.47 -15.61 -8.86
C THR A 100 0.06 -14.36 -8.10
N VAL A 101 -0.64 -13.46 -8.78
CA VAL A 101 -1.27 -12.27 -8.19
C VAL A 101 -2.75 -12.54 -8.06
N THR A 102 -3.32 -12.27 -6.90
CA THR A 102 -4.73 -12.51 -6.60
C THR A 102 -5.37 -11.22 -6.09
N LEU A 103 -6.50 -10.85 -6.67
CA LEU A 103 -7.45 -9.94 -6.04
C LEU A 103 -8.27 -10.79 -5.07
N GLU A 104 -7.96 -10.67 -3.78
CA GLU A 104 -8.53 -11.49 -2.72
C GLU A 104 -9.97 -11.09 -2.42
N ASP A 105 -10.14 -9.82 -2.05
CA ASP A 105 -11.37 -9.25 -1.52
C ASP A 105 -11.52 -7.80 -1.94
N ALA A 106 -12.77 -7.32 -1.91
CA ALA A 106 -13.06 -5.89 -1.99
C ALA A 106 -14.19 -5.51 -1.04
N ILE A 107 -14.12 -4.30 -0.49
CA ILE A 107 -15.23 -3.60 0.16
C ILE A 107 -15.63 -2.46 -0.78
N VAL A 108 -16.85 -2.48 -1.26
CA VAL A 108 -17.35 -1.48 -2.21
C VAL A 108 -18.53 -0.77 -1.60
N SER A 109 -18.39 0.52 -1.35
CA SER A 109 -19.47 1.38 -0.89
C SER A 109 -19.70 2.53 -1.87
N SER A 110 -20.79 3.25 -1.72
CA SER A 110 -21.09 4.41 -2.57
C SER A 110 -20.17 5.62 -2.35
N SER A 111 -19.24 5.56 -1.37
CA SER A 111 -18.30 6.65 -1.08
C SER A 111 -16.82 6.22 -1.02
N SER A 112 -16.55 4.93 -0.96
CA SER A 112 -15.17 4.42 -0.86
C SER A 112 -15.07 2.97 -1.33
N ILE A 113 -13.92 2.61 -1.88
CA ILE A 113 -13.61 1.26 -2.34
C ILE A 113 -12.30 0.85 -1.71
N ALA A 114 -12.27 -0.32 -1.06
CA ALA A 114 -11.05 -0.93 -0.58
C ALA A 114 -10.85 -2.29 -1.25
N ALA A 115 -9.62 -2.60 -1.63
CA ALA A 115 -9.26 -3.86 -2.26
C ALA A 115 -8.04 -4.48 -1.59
N MET A 116 -8.05 -5.80 -1.45
CA MET A 116 -6.95 -6.60 -0.93
C MET A 116 -6.37 -7.45 -2.06
N PHE A 117 -5.10 -7.27 -2.31
CA PHE A 117 -4.34 -8.09 -3.25
C PHE A 117 -3.34 -8.96 -2.51
N SER A 118 -2.95 -10.05 -3.12
CA SER A 118 -1.79 -10.83 -2.69
C SER A 118 -0.92 -11.18 -3.89
N VAL A 119 0.36 -11.38 -3.62
CA VAL A 119 1.32 -11.98 -4.55
C VAL A 119 2.00 -13.15 -3.87
N ARG A 120 2.19 -14.24 -4.61
CA ARG A 120 2.98 -15.40 -4.17
C ARG A 120 3.74 -16.03 -5.33
N ARG A 121 4.84 -16.68 -5.04
CA ARG A 121 5.56 -17.50 -6.02
C ARG A 121 4.83 -18.81 -6.25
N THR A 122 4.78 -19.26 -7.51
CA THR A 122 4.11 -20.55 -7.86
C THR A 122 4.86 -21.77 -7.37
N ASP A 123 6.18 -21.66 -7.12
CA ASP A 123 7.02 -22.71 -6.57
C ASP A 123 6.92 -22.82 -5.03
N GLY A 124 6.17 -21.92 -4.38
CA GLY A 124 6.02 -21.85 -2.93
C GLY A 124 7.26 -21.41 -2.16
N ALA A 125 8.30 -20.94 -2.85
CA ALA A 125 9.45 -20.33 -2.20
C ALA A 125 9.05 -19.00 -1.55
N ALA A 126 9.74 -18.65 -0.45
CA ALA A 126 9.58 -17.36 0.17
C ALA A 126 9.81 -16.25 -0.87
N LEU A 127 9.03 -15.18 -0.76
CA LEU A 127 9.33 -13.94 -1.44
C LEU A 127 10.59 -13.37 -0.78
N GLU A 128 11.57 -13.04 -1.59
CA GLU A 128 12.77 -12.37 -1.09
C GLU A 128 12.39 -11.00 -0.53
N ASP A 129 13.12 -10.52 0.47
CA ASP A 129 12.86 -9.25 1.12
C ASP A 129 12.66 -8.12 0.09
N GLN A 130 11.62 -7.31 0.26
CA GLN A 130 11.31 -6.13 -0.56
C GLN A 130 10.70 -6.41 -1.94
N VAL A 131 9.58 -7.13 -1.98
CA VAL A 131 8.69 -7.10 -3.13
C VAL A 131 7.79 -5.85 -3.02
N GLU A 132 7.73 -5.08 -4.08
CA GLU A 132 6.85 -3.91 -4.20
C GLU A 132 5.80 -4.14 -5.26
N PHE A 133 4.55 -3.90 -4.90
CA PHE A 133 3.50 -3.69 -5.89
C PHE A 133 3.78 -2.36 -6.58
N GLY A 134 3.70 -2.35 -7.92
CA GLY A 134 3.60 -1.11 -8.66
C GLY A 134 2.29 -0.37 -8.35
N ASP A 135 2.01 0.69 -9.07
CA ASP A 135 0.75 1.40 -8.90
C ASP A 135 -0.42 0.46 -9.19
N ILE A 136 -1.45 0.49 -8.32
CA ILE A 136 -2.70 -0.21 -8.56
C ILE A 136 -3.76 0.84 -8.83
N LEU A 137 -4.09 1.01 -10.11
CA LEU A 137 -5.03 2.02 -10.56
C LEU A 137 -6.44 1.45 -10.67
N LEU A 138 -7.42 2.18 -10.18
CA LEU A 138 -8.83 1.81 -10.26
C LEU A 138 -9.57 2.64 -11.31
N SER A 139 -10.30 1.97 -12.19
CA SER A 139 -11.32 2.57 -13.07
C SER A 139 -12.70 2.07 -12.66
N VAL A 140 -13.68 2.97 -12.54
CA VAL A 140 -15.08 2.66 -12.27
C VAL A 140 -15.89 3.02 -13.52
N ASP A 141 -16.68 2.07 -14.04
CA ASP A 141 -17.51 2.22 -15.25
C ASP A 141 -16.76 2.77 -16.48
N GLY A 142 -15.46 2.42 -16.58
CA GLY A 142 -14.60 2.89 -17.66
C GLY A 142 -14.16 4.35 -17.54
N ALA A 143 -14.37 4.99 -16.39
CA ALA A 143 -13.81 6.32 -16.11
C ALA A 143 -12.28 6.30 -16.12
N ALA A 144 -11.67 7.48 -16.12
CA ALA A 144 -10.21 7.62 -16.04
C ALA A 144 -9.66 6.90 -14.79
N PRO A 145 -8.53 6.19 -14.90
CA PRO A 145 -7.92 5.51 -13.78
C PRO A 145 -7.53 6.50 -12.67
N GLN A 146 -7.73 6.08 -11.43
CA GLN A 146 -7.36 6.84 -10.24
C GLN A 146 -6.40 6.04 -9.37
N SER A 147 -5.46 6.73 -8.74
CA SER A 147 -4.55 6.15 -7.75
C SER A 147 -5.25 5.98 -6.40
N PRO A 148 -4.83 5.01 -5.58
CA PRO A 148 -5.32 4.90 -4.23
C PRO A 148 -4.87 6.10 -3.40
N HIS A 149 -5.70 6.54 -2.46
CA HIS A 149 -5.28 7.52 -1.45
C HIS A 149 -4.56 6.84 -0.27
N ILE A 150 -4.74 5.52 -0.12
CA ILE A 150 -3.96 4.67 0.78
C ILE A 150 -3.49 3.45 0.03
N ALA A 151 -2.20 3.18 0.15
CA ALA A 151 -1.57 1.94 -0.26
C ALA A 151 -0.71 1.42 0.88
N GLN A 152 -0.90 0.17 1.27
CA GLN A 152 -0.11 -0.47 2.32
C GLN A 152 0.18 -1.92 1.93
N SER A 153 1.44 -2.31 2.01
CA SER A 153 1.84 -3.69 1.74
C SER A 153 2.57 -4.29 2.94
N VAL A 154 2.37 -5.58 3.16
CA VAL A 154 3.00 -6.32 4.25
C VAL A 154 3.20 -7.78 3.86
N TYR A 155 4.31 -8.38 4.32
CA TYR A 155 4.47 -9.83 4.27
C TYR A 155 3.61 -10.50 5.32
N ASP A 156 3.08 -11.66 4.97
CA ASP A 156 2.44 -12.51 5.97
C ASP A 156 3.53 -13.04 6.93
N PRO A 157 3.43 -12.76 8.24
CA PRO A 157 4.46 -13.18 9.19
C PRO A 157 4.55 -14.71 9.35
N ASP A 158 3.45 -15.42 9.08
CA ASP A 158 3.37 -16.87 9.18
C ASP A 158 3.61 -17.57 7.80
N HIS A 159 3.49 -16.81 6.70
CA HIS A 159 3.59 -17.27 5.33
C HIS A 159 4.50 -16.35 4.51
N PRO A 160 5.84 -16.45 4.65
CA PRO A 160 6.78 -15.55 3.98
C PRO A 160 6.76 -15.68 2.45
N GLU A 161 6.07 -16.68 1.91
CA GLU A 161 5.81 -16.83 0.48
C GLU A 161 4.67 -15.93 -0.02
N ILE A 162 4.00 -15.17 0.87
CA ILE A 162 2.86 -14.31 0.53
C ILE A 162 3.12 -12.89 1.00
N GLN A 163 2.90 -11.93 0.12
CA GLN A 163 2.77 -10.52 0.47
C GLN A 163 1.37 -10.03 0.12
N TYR A 164 0.76 -9.32 1.05
CA TYR A 164 -0.52 -8.65 0.85
C TYR A 164 -0.33 -7.17 0.57
N SER A 165 -1.25 -6.63 -0.24
CA SER A 165 -1.33 -5.20 -0.53
C SER A 165 -2.78 -4.73 -0.38
N TYR A 166 -3.00 -3.79 0.51
CA TYR A 166 -4.25 -3.10 0.74
C TYR A 166 -4.26 -1.78 -0.01
N GLN A 167 -5.35 -1.52 -0.74
CA GLN A 167 -5.54 -0.31 -1.52
C GLN A 167 -6.90 0.30 -1.16
N GLU A 168 -6.95 1.60 -0.95
CA GLU A 168 -8.19 2.32 -0.65
C GLU A 168 -8.35 3.52 -1.58
N TYR A 169 -9.54 3.66 -2.17
CA TYR A 169 -9.87 4.67 -3.17
C TYR A 169 -11.07 5.47 -2.70
N GLU A 170 -11.04 6.76 -2.97
CA GLU A 170 -12.23 7.60 -2.86
C GLU A 170 -13.15 7.35 -4.05
N TYR A 171 -14.43 7.21 -3.78
CA TYR A 171 -15.42 7.01 -4.81
C TYR A 171 -16.66 7.83 -4.49
N PHE A 172 -17.01 8.76 -5.39
CA PHE A 172 -18.16 9.62 -5.24
C PHE A 172 -19.05 9.45 -6.45
N GLY A 173 -20.04 8.61 -6.42
CA GLY A 173 -20.97 8.52 -7.56
C GLY A 173 -21.84 7.28 -7.66
N GLY A 174 -21.65 6.28 -6.82
CA GLY A 174 -22.50 5.09 -6.84
C GLY A 174 -23.88 5.39 -6.25
N GLN A 175 -24.95 5.08 -6.99
CA GLN A 175 -26.26 4.92 -6.39
C GLN A 175 -26.32 3.53 -5.77
N GLU A 176 -26.96 3.44 -4.61
CA GLU A 176 -27.28 2.16 -4.01
C GLU A 176 -28.12 1.36 -5.02
N ASP A 177 -27.87 0.05 -5.10
CA ASP A 177 -28.54 -0.87 -6.02
C ASP A 177 -28.20 -0.72 -7.53
N GLU A 178 -27.38 0.23 -7.94
CA GLU A 178 -26.88 0.30 -9.31
C GLU A 178 -25.59 -0.52 -9.44
N GLU A 179 -25.58 -1.48 -10.37
CA GLU A 179 -24.39 -2.31 -10.62
C GLU A 179 -23.30 -1.44 -11.27
N ILE A 180 -22.13 -1.38 -10.64
CA ILE A 180 -20.95 -0.71 -11.18
C ILE A 180 -19.89 -1.73 -11.61
N SER A 181 -19.12 -1.38 -12.61
CA SER A 181 -18.00 -2.18 -13.10
C SER A 181 -16.68 -1.60 -12.61
N LEU A 182 -15.92 -2.42 -11.91
CA LEU A 182 -14.62 -2.07 -11.33
C LEU A 182 -13.50 -2.75 -12.11
N THR A 183 -12.48 -1.99 -12.47
CA THR A 183 -11.30 -2.51 -13.15
C THR A 183 -10.05 -1.99 -12.45
N PHE A 184 -9.25 -2.91 -11.90
CA PHE A 184 -7.95 -2.63 -11.32
C PHE A 184 -6.85 -2.97 -12.33
N ALA A 185 -6.00 -2.00 -12.62
CA ALA A 185 -4.78 -2.19 -13.36
C ALA A 185 -3.61 -2.22 -12.37
N VAL A 186 -3.01 -3.38 -12.19
CA VAL A 186 -1.87 -3.61 -11.31
C VAL A 186 -0.61 -3.52 -12.15
N ASP A 187 0.16 -2.47 -11.97
CA ASP A 187 1.43 -2.27 -12.64
C ASP A 187 2.44 -3.37 -12.28
N PRO A 188 3.50 -3.57 -13.06
CA PRO A 188 4.47 -4.61 -12.82
C PRO A 188 4.94 -4.65 -11.36
N ILE A 189 4.78 -5.81 -10.73
CA ILE A 189 5.31 -6.07 -9.39
C ILE A 189 6.81 -6.24 -9.51
N ARG A 190 7.55 -5.66 -8.57
CA ARG A 190 8.99 -5.57 -8.61
C ARG A 190 9.60 -6.19 -7.36
N HIS A 191 10.71 -6.87 -7.53
CA HIS A 191 11.62 -7.21 -6.45
C HIS A 191 12.65 -6.10 -6.33
N ILE A 192 12.85 -5.58 -5.13
CA ILE A 192 13.87 -4.56 -4.88
C ILE A 192 15.15 -5.26 -4.46
N GLU A 193 16.10 -5.30 -5.36
CA GLU A 193 17.43 -5.81 -5.08
C GLU A 193 18.21 -4.78 -4.26
N VAL A 194 18.74 -5.18 -3.12
CA VAL A 194 19.60 -4.35 -2.27
C VAL A 194 21.01 -4.90 -2.32
N GLN A 195 21.97 -4.08 -2.69
CA GLN A 195 23.37 -4.48 -2.75
C GLN A 195 24.26 -3.52 -1.99
N GLY A 196 25.19 -4.07 -1.26
CA GLY A 196 26.19 -3.31 -0.50
C GLY A 196 26.24 -3.67 0.99
N PRO A 197 27.12 -3.02 1.74
CA PRO A 197 28.05 -2.00 1.28
C PRO A 197 29.19 -2.55 0.42
N LEU A 198 29.45 -1.93 -0.71
CA LEU A 198 30.53 -2.28 -1.64
C LEU A 198 31.56 -1.16 -1.65
N THR A 199 32.85 -1.51 -1.44
CA THR A 199 33.91 -0.50 -1.46
C THR A 199 34.23 -0.10 -2.90
N ALA A 200 34.10 1.21 -3.19
CA ALA A 200 34.48 1.77 -4.46
C ALA A 200 35.94 2.28 -4.40
N GLU A 201 36.79 1.81 -5.32
CA GLU A 201 38.17 2.25 -5.46
C GLU A 201 38.20 3.60 -6.18
N ILE A 202 37.85 4.68 -5.46
CA ILE A 202 37.82 6.04 -5.97
C ILE A 202 38.91 6.87 -5.31
N ASP A 203 39.75 7.54 -6.12
CA ASP A 203 40.71 8.51 -5.62
C ASP A 203 40.01 9.87 -5.40
N LEU A 204 39.45 10.04 -4.19
CA LEU A 204 38.69 11.25 -3.81
C LEU A 204 39.62 12.50 -3.84
N ALA A 205 40.89 12.36 -3.53
CA ALA A 205 41.82 13.50 -3.55
C ALA A 205 42.09 13.99 -4.99
N ALA A 206 42.26 13.07 -5.94
CA ALA A 206 42.45 13.42 -7.35
C ALA A 206 41.16 14.06 -7.91
N LEU A 207 39.99 13.52 -7.59
CA LEU A 207 38.70 14.09 -8.04
C LEU A 207 38.48 15.50 -7.48
N TYR A 208 38.74 15.69 -6.19
CA TYR A 208 38.61 17.01 -5.54
C TYR A 208 39.56 18.05 -6.15
N GLY A 209 40.82 17.64 -6.41
CA GLY A 209 41.80 18.51 -7.04
C GLY A 209 41.49 18.87 -8.50
N ALA A 210 40.78 17.99 -9.21
CA ALA A 210 40.43 18.23 -10.62
C ALA A 210 39.21 19.13 -10.79
N GLN A 211 38.21 18.98 -9.93
CA GLN A 211 36.90 19.71 -10.06
C GLN A 211 36.32 20.06 -8.68
N PRO A 212 36.90 21.02 -7.94
CA PRO A 212 36.36 21.43 -6.66
C PRO A 212 35.01 22.11 -6.84
N LEU A 213 33.94 21.52 -6.27
CA LEU A 213 32.61 22.11 -6.24
C LEU A 213 32.48 23.01 -5.04
N ALA A 214 32.49 24.33 -5.27
CA ALA A 214 32.30 25.31 -4.21
C ALA A 214 30.79 25.58 -4.00
N LEU A 215 30.18 24.83 -3.09
CA LEU A 215 28.77 25.03 -2.68
C LEU A 215 28.71 25.66 -1.28
N ALA A 216 27.71 26.49 -1.06
CA ALA A 216 27.39 27.00 0.27
C ALA A 216 26.72 25.88 1.10
N GLU A 217 26.85 25.93 2.43
CA GLU A 217 26.20 24.97 3.34
C GLU A 217 24.68 24.93 3.19
N GLU A 218 24.06 26.07 2.85
CA GLU A 218 22.61 26.24 2.71
C GLU A 218 22.15 26.27 1.24
N SER A 219 22.82 25.53 0.37
CA SER A 219 22.39 25.43 -1.04
C SER A 219 21.04 24.71 -1.14
N SER A 220 20.12 25.27 -1.97
CA SER A 220 18.81 24.62 -2.24
C SER A 220 18.99 23.35 -3.08
N ASP A 221 18.03 22.42 -2.98
CA ASP A 221 18.02 21.16 -3.75
C ASP A 221 18.18 21.40 -5.25
N THR A 222 17.52 22.41 -5.81
CA THR A 222 17.66 22.77 -7.23
C THR A 222 19.08 23.24 -7.56
N THR A 223 19.70 24.01 -6.66
CA THR A 223 21.09 24.47 -6.84
C THR A 223 22.07 23.31 -6.78
N LEU A 224 21.87 22.39 -5.84
CA LEU A 224 22.69 21.17 -5.70
C LEU A 224 22.55 20.27 -6.92
N ALA A 225 21.34 19.98 -7.36
CA ALA A 225 21.10 19.16 -8.55
C ALA A 225 21.77 19.76 -9.81
N ALA A 226 21.61 21.07 -10.03
CA ALA A 226 22.21 21.74 -11.17
C ALA A 226 23.75 21.72 -11.11
N ALA A 227 24.32 21.87 -9.92
CA ALA A 227 25.75 21.86 -9.72
C ALA A 227 26.36 20.46 -9.97
N TYR A 228 25.73 19.40 -9.44
CA TYR A 228 26.17 18.03 -9.69
C TYR A 228 25.96 17.60 -11.14
N ALA A 229 24.89 18.04 -11.79
CA ALA A 229 24.67 17.76 -13.21
C ALA A 229 25.74 18.37 -14.13
N GLN A 230 26.44 19.39 -13.69
CA GLN A 230 27.56 20.00 -14.43
C GLN A 230 28.88 19.27 -14.24
N GLN A 231 28.99 18.38 -13.24
CA GLN A 231 30.19 17.58 -13.02
C GLN A 231 30.12 16.31 -13.88
N ASP A 232 31.15 16.09 -14.68
CA ASP A 232 31.24 14.85 -15.49
C ASP A 232 32.17 13.85 -14.81
N PHE A 233 31.58 13.02 -13.94
CA PHE A 233 32.26 11.88 -13.32
C PHE A 233 31.85 10.54 -13.94
N ALA A 234 31.27 10.54 -15.14
CA ALA A 234 30.79 9.33 -15.81
C ALA A 234 31.88 8.24 -16.00
N ALA A 235 33.13 8.62 -15.93
CA ALA A 235 34.28 7.71 -16.05
C ALA A 235 34.69 7.07 -14.71
N VAL A 236 34.11 7.45 -13.58
CA VAL A 236 34.43 6.85 -12.28
C VAL A 236 33.72 5.49 -12.17
N PRO A 237 34.48 4.37 -12.14
CA PRO A 237 33.85 3.06 -12.06
C PRO A 237 33.28 2.81 -10.68
N LEU A 238 32.04 2.35 -10.63
CA LEU A 238 31.39 1.87 -9.41
C LEU A 238 31.32 0.35 -9.43
N PRO A 239 31.40 -0.32 -8.28
CA PRO A 239 31.31 -1.79 -8.18
C PRO A 239 29.84 -2.23 -8.28
N LEU A 240 29.20 -1.99 -9.42
CA LEU A 240 27.79 -2.27 -9.63
C LEU A 240 27.56 -3.65 -10.25
N ASP A 241 26.44 -4.27 -9.90
CA ASP A 241 25.90 -5.42 -10.62
C ASP A 241 25.55 -5.02 -12.07
N SER A 242 25.77 -5.95 -13.02
CA SER A 242 25.45 -5.71 -14.44
C SER A 242 23.96 -5.49 -14.71
N ARG A 243 23.08 -5.86 -13.78
CA ARG A 243 21.63 -5.64 -13.84
C ARG A 243 21.23 -4.29 -13.25
N ALA A 244 22.13 -3.65 -12.48
CA ALA A 244 21.84 -2.36 -11.89
C ALA A 244 21.57 -1.31 -13.00
N PRO A 245 20.67 -0.36 -12.78
CA PRO A 245 20.47 0.76 -13.68
C PRO A 245 21.72 1.65 -13.71
N ASP A 246 21.72 2.68 -14.54
CA ASP A 246 22.82 3.60 -14.72
C ASP A 246 23.04 4.50 -13.48
N ILE A 247 23.59 3.90 -12.42
CA ILE A 247 23.98 4.59 -11.19
C ILE A 247 25.41 5.11 -11.36
N ARG A 248 25.63 6.37 -11.05
CA ARG A 248 26.93 7.04 -11.27
C ARG A 248 27.37 7.82 -10.04
N PHE A 249 28.70 7.97 -9.91
CA PHE A 249 29.23 8.98 -9.02
C PHE A 249 28.97 10.37 -9.61
N ALA A 250 28.15 11.18 -8.94
CA ALA A 250 27.69 12.46 -9.45
C ALA A 250 28.61 13.63 -9.02
N GLY A 251 29.32 13.48 -7.90
CA GLY A 251 30.22 14.52 -7.47
C GLY A 251 30.58 14.50 -6.00
N MET A 252 31.38 15.49 -5.62
CA MET A 252 31.78 15.71 -4.23
C MET A 252 31.96 17.19 -3.93
N SER A 253 31.79 17.57 -2.66
CA SER A 253 32.12 18.91 -2.18
C SER A 253 32.58 18.87 -0.72
N LEU A 254 33.44 19.81 -0.35
CA LEU A 254 33.74 20.12 1.06
C LEU A 254 33.00 21.41 1.41
N ARG A 255 32.08 21.32 2.39
CA ARG A 255 31.30 22.46 2.90
C ARG A 255 31.49 22.54 4.40
N GLY A 256 32.05 23.67 4.87
CA GLY A 256 32.46 23.83 6.27
C GLY A 256 33.49 22.77 6.68
N ASP A 257 33.14 21.93 7.65
CA ASP A 257 33.97 20.83 8.18
C ASP A 257 33.47 19.45 7.70
N SER A 258 32.71 19.39 6.64
CA SER A 258 32.05 18.17 6.20
C SER A 258 32.34 17.87 4.72
N LEU A 259 32.57 16.57 4.44
CA LEU A 259 32.60 16.04 3.09
C LEU A 259 31.19 15.62 2.68
N TYR A 260 30.81 15.97 1.47
CA TYR A 260 29.58 15.54 0.82
C TYR A 260 29.92 14.76 -0.43
N LEU A 261 29.35 13.57 -0.55
CA LEU A 261 29.48 12.71 -1.73
C LEU A 261 28.12 12.50 -2.36
N ALA A 262 28.05 12.62 -3.67
CA ALA A 262 26.80 12.47 -4.40
C ALA A 262 26.86 11.33 -5.41
N LEU A 263 25.80 10.54 -5.43
CA LEU A 263 25.51 9.55 -6.48
C LEU A 263 24.28 10.00 -7.24
N SER A 264 24.15 9.58 -8.48
CA SER A 264 22.92 9.75 -9.26
C SER A 264 22.39 8.41 -9.73
N ALA A 265 21.07 8.27 -9.76
CA ALA A 265 20.37 7.11 -10.30
C ALA A 265 19.15 7.57 -11.10
N PRO A 266 18.60 6.72 -12.01
CA PRO A 266 17.32 7.00 -12.63
C PRO A 266 16.21 7.17 -11.60
N VAL A 267 15.27 8.11 -11.82
CA VAL A 267 14.14 8.41 -10.92
C VAL A 267 13.23 7.19 -10.73
N GLU A 268 13.19 6.28 -11.70
CA GLU A 268 12.31 5.12 -11.67
C GLU A 268 12.82 4.01 -10.74
N GLY A 269 12.61 4.21 -9.43
CA GLY A 269 12.72 3.14 -8.41
C GLY A 269 14.15 2.73 -8.02
N ALA A 270 15.19 3.35 -8.57
CA ALA A 270 16.55 3.11 -8.13
C ALA A 270 16.98 4.13 -7.07
N SER A 271 17.73 3.70 -6.08
CA SER A 271 18.38 4.59 -5.11
C SER A 271 19.82 4.18 -4.89
N ALA A 272 20.66 5.14 -4.47
CA ALA A 272 22.05 4.87 -4.15
C ALA A 272 22.52 5.84 -3.06
N GLU A 273 23.34 5.33 -2.14
CA GLU A 273 23.94 6.15 -1.10
C GLU A 273 25.40 5.72 -0.83
N VAL A 274 26.19 6.65 -0.36
CA VAL A 274 27.48 6.34 0.24
C VAL A 274 27.24 6.08 1.73
N SER A 275 27.06 4.83 2.09
CA SER A 275 26.66 4.43 3.46
C SER A 275 27.77 4.65 4.50
N ALA A 276 29.04 4.60 4.08
CA ALA A 276 30.21 4.85 4.93
C ALA A 276 31.44 5.22 4.10
N LEU A 277 32.51 5.65 4.78
CA LEU A 277 33.85 5.80 4.23
C LEU A 277 34.77 4.81 4.93
N LEU A 278 35.48 3.99 4.16
CA LEU A 278 36.56 3.14 4.68
C LEU A 278 37.86 3.97 4.79
N ASP A 279 38.37 4.16 5.98
CA ASP A 279 39.72 4.74 6.18
C ASP A 279 40.79 3.65 5.98
N THR A 280 41.52 3.74 4.89
CA THR A 280 42.55 2.75 4.52
C THR A 280 43.74 2.73 5.44
N ARG A 281 43.95 3.77 6.29
CA ARG A 281 45.03 3.82 7.30
C ARG A 281 44.70 2.94 8.49
N THR A 282 43.44 2.90 8.91
CA THR A 282 42.98 2.21 10.12
C THR A 282 42.22 0.95 9.83
N GLY A 283 41.63 0.84 8.65
CA GLY A 283 40.66 -0.20 8.28
C GLY A 283 39.28 -0.01 8.90
N GLU A 284 39.00 1.13 9.51
CA GLU A 284 37.72 1.45 10.13
C GLU A 284 36.77 2.10 9.14
N SER A 285 35.49 1.80 9.28
CA SER A 285 34.40 2.47 8.53
C SER A 285 33.90 3.67 9.31
N ILE A 286 33.88 4.83 8.67
CA ILE A 286 33.31 6.08 9.17
C ILE A 286 31.86 6.15 8.66
N PRO A 287 30.85 6.03 9.53
CA PRO A 287 29.46 6.07 9.10
C PRO A 287 29.06 7.47 8.63
N SER A 288 28.06 7.53 7.77
CA SER A 288 27.41 8.80 7.41
C SER A 288 26.62 9.38 8.58
N ASP A 289 26.53 10.70 8.64
CA ASP A 289 25.70 11.42 9.62
C ASP A 289 24.28 11.65 9.10
N ALA A 290 24.16 12.05 7.85
CA ALA A 290 22.88 12.30 7.20
C ALA A 290 23.00 12.11 5.69
N GLY A 291 21.91 11.66 5.09
CA GLY A 291 21.72 11.58 3.64
C GLY A 291 20.48 12.37 3.23
N SER A 292 20.51 12.93 2.04
CA SER A 292 19.39 13.57 1.39
C SER A 292 19.26 13.11 -0.05
N SER A 293 18.03 13.09 -0.57
CA SER A 293 17.76 12.84 -1.98
C SER A 293 17.03 14.01 -2.60
N PHE A 294 17.42 14.40 -3.80
CA PHE A 294 16.79 15.48 -4.55
C PHE A 294 16.85 15.22 -6.04
N GLY A 295 15.84 15.67 -6.77
CA GLY A 295 15.74 15.51 -8.22
C GLY A 295 16.09 16.80 -8.94
N GLN A 296 16.45 16.67 -10.22
CA GLN A 296 16.56 17.81 -11.13
C GLN A 296 15.19 18.05 -11.81
N ALA A 297 14.71 19.29 -11.87
CA ALA A 297 13.38 19.63 -12.36
C ALA A 297 13.11 19.27 -13.84
N GLU A 298 14.14 19.11 -14.67
CA GLU A 298 14.04 18.76 -16.10
C GLU A 298 14.70 17.41 -16.42
N GLY A 299 15.16 16.67 -15.40
CA GLY A 299 15.96 15.46 -15.56
C GLY A 299 15.23 14.18 -15.16
N THR A 300 15.74 13.09 -15.69
CA THR A 300 15.33 11.71 -15.32
C THR A 300 16.21 11.14 -14.21
N LEU A 301 17.08 11.96 -13.60
CA LEU A 301 18.02 11.54 -12.58
C LEU A 301 17.62 12.07 -11.21
N GLN A 302 17.69 11.21 -10.22
CA GLN A 302 17.65 11.49 -8.80
C GLN A 302 19.08 11.57 -8.28
N TYR A 303 19.39 12.58 -7.48
CA TYR A 303 20.68 12.71 -6.82
C TYR A 303 20.55 12.35 -5.35
N TYR A 304 21.53 11.62 -4.84
CA TYR A 304 21.62 11.14 -3.47
C TYR A 304 22.91 11.66 -2.86
N GLU A 305 22.80 12.66 -2.00
CA GLU A 305 23.94 13.27 -1.33
C GLU A 305 24.06 12.73 0.09
N THR A 306 25.26 12.35 0.49
CA THR A 306 25.57 11.84 1.83
C THR A 306 26.64 12.70 2.49
N ARG A 307 26.41 13.07 3.75
CA ARG A 307 27.28 13.92 4.56
C ARG A 307 28.16 13.11 5.49
N PHE A 308 29.45 13.50 5.59
CA PHE A 308 30.45 12.95 6.51
C PHE A 308 31.11 14.12 7.25
N PRO A 309 30.77 14.35 8.54
CA PRO A 309 31.33 15.44 9.31
C PRO A 309 32.79 15.15 9.73
N GLY A 310 33.57 16.19 9.97
CA GLY A 310 34.93 16.12 10.45
C GLY A 310 35.95 15.64 9.42
N ILE A 311 35.60 15.54 8.15
CA ILE A 311 36.50 15.16 7.07
C ILE A 311 37.08 16.38 6.40
N THR A 312 38.40 16.39 6.27
CA THR A 312 39.16 17.48 5.65
C THR A 312 39.79 17.04 4.32
N ALA A 313 40.33 17.99 3.55
CA ALA A 313 41.01 17.69 2.29
C ALA A 313 42.24 16.77 2.50
N ASP A 314 42.89 16.83 3.65
CA ASP A 314 44.05 16.01 3.98
C ASP A 314 43.69 14.53 4.23
N ASP A 315 42.44 14.23 4.52
CA ASP A 315 41.94 12.86 4.73
C ASP A 315 41.58 12.15 3.42
N LEU A 316 41.21 12.91 2.37
CA LEU A 316 40.70 12.36 1.11
C LEU A 316 41.59 11.26 0.47
N PRO A 317 42.93 11.34 0.51
CA PRO A 317 43.75 10.28 -0.08
C PRO A 317 43.63 8.91 0.58
N TYR A 318 43.05 8.84 1.76
CA TYR A 318 42.94 7.64 2.58
C TYR A 318 41.53 7.09 2.69
N LEU A 319 40.55 7.75 2.07
CA LEU A 319 39.15 7.39 2.20
C LEU A 319 38.63 6.74 0.92
N GLN A 320 37.94 5.62 1.10
CA GLN A 320 37.23 4.92 0.01
C GLN A 320 35.74 4.86 0.32
N PRO A 321 34.87 5.33 -0.59
CA PRO A 321 33.42 5.25 -0.39
C PRO A 321 32.94 3.80 -0.34
N GLN A 322 32.06 3.52 0.62
CA GLN A 322 31.29 2.28 0.69
C GLN A 322 29.86 2.59 0.21
N ILE A 323 29.46 1.97 -0.89
CA ILE A 323 28.21 2.28 -1.59
C ILE A 323 27.19 1.19 -1.31
N THR A 324 25.99 1.60 -0.95
CA THR A 324 24.80 0.77 -0.94
C THR A 324 23.84 1.30 -2.01
N TYR A 325 23.25 0.41 -2.78
CA TYR A 325 22.28 0.80 -3.79
C TYR A 325 21.14 -0.20 -3.87
N THR A 326 19.98 0.30 -4.34
CA THR A 326 18.78 -0.49 -4.55
C THR A 326 18.30 -0.27 -5.98
N PHE A 327 17.71 -1.29 -6.57
CA PHE A 327 17.08 -1.16 -7.87
C PHE A 327 15.96 -2.21 -8.04
N PRO A 328 14.91 -1.86 -8.80
CA PRO A 328 13.80 -2.77 -9.04
C PRO A 328 14.15 -3.78 -10.13
N LEU A 329 13.83 -5.04 -9.87
CA LEU A 329 13.78 -6.09 -10.87
C LEU A 329 12.32 -6.51 -11.06
N PRO A 330 11.79 -6.55 -12.29
CA PRO A 330 10.41 -6.95 -12.50
C PRO A 330 10.21 -8.42 -12.12
N LEU A 331 9.20 -8.69 -11.27
CA LEU A 331 8.66 -10.03 -11.02
C LEU A 331 7.54 -10.36 -12.00
N THR A 332 6.76 -9.34 -12.38
CA THR A 332 5.75 -9.47 -13.42
C THR A 332 6.08 -8.48 -14.53
N PRO A 333 6.21 -8.92 -15.81
CA PRO A 333 6.68 -8.05 -16.88
C PRO A 333 5.60 -7.11 -17.42
N GLU A 334 4.33 -7.39 -17.13
CA GLU A 334 3.17 -6.70 -17.70
C GLU A 334 2.20 -6.24 -16.63
N THR A 335 1.43 -5.19 -16.96
CA THR A 335 0.30 -4.75 -16.16
C THR A 335 -0.79 -5.82 -16.15
N LEU A 336 -1.22 -6.24 -14.95
CA LEU A 336 -2.30 -7.21 -14.77
C LEU A 336 -3.63 -6.47 -14.59
N THR A 337 -4.71 -7.02 -15.15
CA THR A 337 -6.04 -6.38 -15.07
C THR A 337 -7.04 -7.29 -14.39
N PHE A 338 -7.66 -6.81 -13.31
CA PHE A 338 -8.71 -7.50 -12.57
C PHE A 338 -10.02 -6.73 -12.70
N SER A 339 -11.08 -7.39 -13.16
CA SER A 339 -12.38 -6.74 -13.35
C SER A 339 -13.50 -7.56 -12.74
N PHE A 340 -14.45 -6.87 -12.11
CA PHE A 340 -15.70 -7.46 -11.62
C PHE A 340 -16.79 -6.39 -11.56
N SER A 341 -18.03 -6.83 -11.40
CA SER A 341 -19.17 -5.93 -11.22
C SER A 341 -19.88 -6.24 -9.91
N THR A 342 -20.36 -5.19 -9.25
CA THR A 342 -21.11 -5.31 -8.00
C THR A 342 -21.98 -4.09 -7.78
N ALA A 343 -23.03 -4.23 -6.98
CA ALA A 343 -23.74 -3.08 -6.43
C ALA A 343 -23.00 -2.58 -5.17
N PRO A 344 -22.68 -1.28 -5.08
CA PRO A 344 -22.08 -0.71 -3.88
C PRO A 344 -22.99 -0.87 -2.67
N SER A 345 -22.42 -1.15 -1.51
CA SER A 345 -23.15 -1.03 -0.25
C SER A 345 -23.44 0.44 0.06
N ALA A 346 -24.50 0.69 0.82
CA ALA A 346 -24.87 2.02 1.28
C ALA A 346 -23.66 2.74 1.92
N ALA A 347 -23.59 4.05 1.72
CA ALA A 347 -22.80 4.96 2.52
C ALA A 347 -23.69 6.13 2.92
N TYR A 348 -23.52 6.60 4.14
CA TYR A 348 -24.18 7.82 4.58
C TYR A 348 -23.35 9.02 4.12
N ALA A 349 -23.91 9.85 3.27
CA ALA A 349 -23.29 11.11 2.86
C ALA A 349 -24.24 12.26 3.10
N HIS A 350 -23.78 13.27 3.81
CA HIS A 350 -24.60 14.43 4.16
C HIS A 350 -23.83 15.73 4.01
N ASN A 351 -24.46 16.72 3.39
CA ASN A 351 -23.96 18.08 3.37
C ASN A 351 -24.26 18.73 4.72
N LEU A 352 -23.26 19.33 5.30
CA LEU A 352 -23.30 19.99 6.59
C LEU A 352 -23.09 21.50 6.43
N ASP A 353 -23.59 22.26 7.37
CA ASP A 353 -23.24 23.66 7.57
C ASP A 353 -22.80 23.82 9.03
N LEU A 354 -21.66 23.21 9.37
CA LEU A 354 -21.20 23.05 10.73
C LEU A 354 -19.99 23.91 10.99
N HIS A 355 -20.15 24.96 11.81
CA HIS A 355 -19.07 25.82 12.23
C HIS A 355 -18.56 25.42 13.62
N LEU A 356 -17.30 25.03 13.69
CA LEU A 356 -16.62 24.68 14.93
C LEU A 356 -16.05 25.94 15.62
N PRO A 357 -15.82 25.92 16.95
CA PRO A 357 -15.34 27.06 17.72
C PRO A 357 -13.98 27.64 17.26
N ASP A 358 -13.14 26.80 16.64
CA ASP A 358 -11.82 27.18 16.09
C ASP A 358 -11.89 27.85 14.72
N GLY A 359 -13.09 28.06 14.17
CA GLY A 359 -13.31 28.64 12.86
C GLY A 359 -13.32 27.63 11.72
N THR A 360 -13.18 26.34 12.00
CA THR A 360 -13.34 25.26 11.01
C THR A 360 -14.80 25.19 10.57
N HIS A 361 -15.04 25.13 9.26
CA HIS A 361 -16.36 24.96 8.68
C HIS A 361 -16.43 23.63 7.95
N VAL A 362 -17.16 22.66 8.51
CA VAL A 362 -17.40 21.35 7.92
C VAL A 362 -18.59 21.45 6.97
N THR A 363 -18.34 21.14 5.70
CA THR A 363 -19.36 21.25 4.64
C THR A 363 -19.95 19.90 4.23
N ARG A 364 -19.24 18.80 4.47
CA ARG A 364 -19.70 17.46 4.11
C ARG A 364 -19.10 16.40 5.03
N ILE A 365 -19.89 15.39 5.30
CA ILE A 365 -19.47 14.15 5.93
C ILE A 365 -19.91 12.97 5.08
N SER A 366 -19.04 11.96 4.96
CA SER A 366 -19.38 10.67 4.38
C SER A 366 -18.95 9.57 5.34
N VAL A 367 -19.84 8.62 5.61
CA VAL A 367 -19.60 7.47 6.49
C VAL A 367 -19.80 6.20 5.70
N SER A 368 -18.79 5.35 5.69
CA SER A 368 -18.78 4.09 4.96
C SER A 368 -18.36 2.94 5.88
N PRO A 369 -18.46 1.69 5.45
CA PRO A 369 -17.91 0.56 6.22
C PRO A 369 -16.41 0.66 6.52
N ILE A 370 -15.68 1.43 5.72
CA ILE A 370 -14.21 1.56 5.77
C ILE A 370 -13.78 2.66 6.75
N GLY A 371 -14.53 3.76 6.78
CA GLY A 371 -14.17 4.94 7.57
C GLY A 371 -15.09 6.12 7.35
N ILE A 372 -14.65 7.28 7.82
CA ILE A 372 -15.36 8.56 7.69
C ILE A 372 -14.48 9.51 6.87
N GLN A 373 -15.11 10.23 5.95
CA GLN A 373 -14.48 11.33 5.24
C GLN A 373 -15.16 12.64 5.63
N LEU A 374 -14.36 13.65 5.92
CA LEU A 374 -14.80 14.97 6.34
C LEU A 374 -14.21 16.03 5.41
N ASN A 375 -15.06 16.85 4.79
CA ASN A 375 -14.64 17.94 3.93
C ASN A 375 -15.08 19.30 4.49
N GLY A 376 -14.29 20.32 4.22
CA GLY A 376 -14.62 21.66 4.69
C GLY A 376 -13.54 22.68 4.41
N THR A 377 -13.62 23.79 5.16
CA THR A 377 -12.60 24.84 5.12
C THR A 377 -12.07 25.11 6.53
N CYS A 378 -10.79 25.43 6.63
CA CYS A 378 -10.14 25.80 7.89
C CYS A 378 -9.23 26.99 7.69
N HIS A 379 -8.82 27.64 8.77
CA HIS A 379 -7.73 28.60 8.73
C HIS A 379 -6.42 27.83 8.58
N ALA A 380 -5.63 28.14 7.56
CA ALA A 380 -4.31 27.55 7.34
C ALA A 380 -3.29 28.09 8.37
N ALA A 381 -3.51 27.80 9.64
CA ALA A 381 -2.60 28.15 10.72
C ALA A 381 -1.73 26.95 11.10
N PRO A 382 -0.45 27.12 11.48
CA PRO A 382 0.43 26.03 11.87
C PRO A 382 -0.07 25.22 13.08
N ASP A 383 -0.95 25.79 13.88
CA ASP A 383 -1.55 25.21 15.09
C ASP A 383 -2.97 24.67 14.89
N TRP A 384 -3.49 24.68 13.65
CA TRP A 384 -4.80 24.10 13.38
C TRP A 384 -4.84 22.61 13.71
N GLN A 385 -5.84 22.23 14.48
CA GLN A 385 -6.05 20.84 14.87
C GLN A 385 -7.22 20.25 14.08
N ARG A 386 -7.04 18.99 13.67
CA ARG A 386 -8.09 18.23 13.01
C ARG A 386 -9.25 18.01 13.96
N PRO A 387 -10.50 18.16 13.49
CA PRO A 387 -11.68 17.86 14.31
C PRO A 387 -11.61 16.43 14.86
N SER A 388 -11.94 16.25 16.13
CA SER A 388 -12.06 14.92 16.69
C SER A 388 -13.39 14.29 16.29
N ILE A 389 -13.37 13.00 15.92
CA ILE A 389 -14.57 12.28 15.51
C ILE A 389 -14.68 10.99 16.33
N SER A 390 -15.91 10.66 16.72
CA SER A 390 -16.25 9.36 17.24
C SER A 390 -17.63 8.93 16.74
N LEU A 391 -17.91 7.64 16.83
CA LEU A 391 -19.20 7.07 16.46
C LEU A 391 -19.92 6.56 17.68
N LEU A 392 -21.23 6.81 17.73
CA LEU A 392 -22.14 6.13 18.64
C LEU A 392 -22.78 4.97 17.88
N LEU A 393 -22.64 3.76 18.40
CA LEU A 393 -23.27 2.58 17.83
C LEU A 393 -24.69 2.40 18.36
N GLN A 394 -25.49 1.56 17.68
CA GLN A 394 -26.87 1.23 18.08
C GLN A 394 -26.97 0.56 19.45
N ASP A 395 -25.91 -0.15 19.87
CA ASP A 395 -25.83 -0.77 21.20
C ASP A 395 -25.43 0.21 22.32
N GLY A 396 -25.23 1.49 21.99
CA GLY A 396 -24.83 2.55 22.91
C GLY A 396 -23.31 2.62 23.16
N THR A 397 -22.50 1.80 22.51
CA THR A 397 -21.04 1.89 22.63
C THR A 397 -20.49 3.01 21.75
N THR A 398 -19.35 3.58 22.15
CA THR A 398 -18.65 4.61 21.37
C THR A 398 -17.42 4.01 20.72
N VAL A 399 -17.24 4.25 19.44
CA VAL A 399 -16.04 3.88 18.65
C VAL A 399 -15.24 5.14 18.39
N SER A 400 -13.98 5.13 18.81
CA SER A 400 -13.03 6.21 18.48
C SER A 400 -12.56 6.09 17.05
N THR A 401 -12.18 7.22 16.47
CA THR A 401 -11.56 7.27 15.15
C THR A 401 -10.16 7.85 15.23
N ASN A 402 -9.38 7.63 14.18
CA ASN A 402 -8.07 8.25 14.02
C ASN A 402 -7.93 8.79 12.61
N ALA A 403 -7.54 10.06 12.49
CA ALA A 403 -7.25 10.65 11.18
C ALA A 403 -5.96 10.04 10.63
N TYR A 404 -6.01 9.46 9.43
CA TYR A 404 -4.87 8.81 8.80
C TYR A 404 -4.45 9.45 7.48
N ALA A 405 -5.35 10.18 6.82
CA ALA A 405 -5.03 10.97 5.65
C ALA A 405 -5.57 12.39 5.81
N THR A 406 -4.83 13.38 5.33
CA THR A 406 -5.24 14.77 5.38
C THR A 406 -4.71 15.49 4.16
N GLY A 407 -5.60 15.92 3.28
CA GLY A 407 -5.33 16.86 2.21
C GLY A 407 -5.68 18.29 2.71
N ILE A 408 -4.74 19.22 2.59
CA ILE A 408 -4.98 20.65 2.81
C ILE A 408 -4.53 21.39 1.56
N THR A 409 -5.45 22.07 0.91
CA THR A 409 -5.15 22.89 -0.26
C THR A 409 -5.41 24.34 0.06
N SER A 410 -4.37 25.16 0.11
CA SER A 410 -4.45 26.61 0.23
C SER A 410 -4.10 27.28 -1.09
N SER A 411 -4.70 28.42 -1.38
CA SER A 411 -4.21 29.32 -2.43
C SER A 411 -3.48 30.48 -1.80
N ASP A 412 -2.45 30.99 -2.45
CA ASP A 412 -1.65 32.13 -1.97
C ASP A 412 -2.49 33.41 -1.69
N SER A 413 -3.74 33.45 -2.15
CA SER A 413 -4.64 34.61 -2.05
C SER A 413 -5.77 34.43 -1.04
N ASP A 414 -5.99 33.25 -0.46
CA ASP A 414 -7.10 32.99 0.47
C ASP A 414 -6.54 32.45 1.81
N PRO A 415 -6.81 33.11 2.95
CA PRO A 415 -6.45 32.61 4.26
C PRO A 415 -7.22 31.34 4.66
N ALA A 416 -8.31 30.99 3.93
CA ALA A 416 -9.05 29.76 4.13
C ALA A 416 -8.47 28.65 3.25
N ALA A 417 -8.09 27.55 3.86
CA ALA A 417 -7.69 26.33 3.15
C ALA A 417 -8.85 25.34 3.10
N ASN A 418 -9.03 24.67 1.97
CA ASN A 418 -9.90 23.51 1.92
C ASN A 418 -9.20 22.31 2.56
N PHE A 419 -9.92 21.52 3.33
CA PHE A 419 -9.43 20.28 3.85
C PHE A 419 -10.28 19.09 3.42
N ASP A 420 -9.62 17.97 3.30
CA ASP A 420 -10.19 16.63 3.16
C ASP A 420 -9.49 15.72 4.15
N ILE A 421 -10.23 15.12 5.08
CA ILE A 421 -9.67 14.28 6.13
C ILE A 421 -10.39 12.94 6.14
N SER A 422 -9.61 11.88 6.05
CA SER A 422 -10.09 10.51 6.19
C SER A 422 -9.78 9.95 7.58
N TYR A 423 -10.78 9.35 8.20
CA TYR A 423 -10.70 8.75 9.52
C TYR A 423 -10.99 7.27 9.46
N GLU A 424 -10.15 6.47 10.08
CA GLU A 424 -10.39 5.04 10.28
C GLU A 424 -11.06 4.76 11.63
N TYR A 425 -11.86 3.71 11.72
CA TYR A 425 -12.41 3.24 12.98
C TYR A 425 -11.39 2.45 13.76
N LYS A 426 -11.33 2.63 15.08
CA LYS A 426 -10.38 1.96 15.97
C LYS A 426 -11.05 0.98 16.93
N THR A 427 -10.39 -0.14 17.16
CA THR A 427 -10.66 -1.04 18.27
C THR A 427 -9.47 -0.99 19.22
N GLY A 428 -9.60 -0.29 20.35
CA GLY A 428 -8.46 -0.05 21.24
C GLY A 428 -7.40 0.86 20.63
N ALA A 429 -6.15 0.75 21.07
CA ALA A 429 -5.11 1.71 20.72
C ALA A 429 -4.54 1.54 19.28
N HIS A 430 -4.63 0.35 18.69
CA HIS A 430 -3.83 0.03 17.50
C HIS A 430 -4.53 -0.80 16.40
N SER A 431 -5.75 -1.28 16.61
CA SER A 431 -6.42 -2.15 15.64
C SER A 431 -7.47 -1.41 14.86
N ARG A 432 -7.44 -1.51 13.54
CA ARG A 432 -8.49 -1.02 12.65
C ARG A 432 -9.76 -1.87 12.81
N ARG A 433 -10.90 -1.22 12.69
CA ARG A 433 -12.22 -1.84 12.67
C ARG A 433 -12.94 -1.46 11.38
N PHE A 434 -13.75 -2.38 10.88
CA PHE A 434 -14.71 -2.12 9.81
C PHE A 434 -16.12 -2.25 10.39
N LEU A 435 -17.06 -1.44 9.95
CA LEU A 435 -18.39 -1.36 10.55
C LEU A 435 -19.48 -1.57 9.51
N SER A 436 -20.56 -2.22 9.90
CA SER A 436 -21.79 -2.11 9.14
C SER A 436 -22.45 -0.76 9.44
N LEU A 437 -22.99 -0.09 8.41
CA LEU A 437 -23.70 1.17 8.63
C LEU A 437 -24.92 1.00 9.53
N SER A 438 -25.58 -0.17 9.47
CA SER A 438 -26.69 -0.51 10.37
C SER A 438 -26.31 -0.52 11.85
N ASP A 439 -25.02 -0.66 12.16
CA ASP A 439 -24.55 -0.63 13.55
C ASP A 439 -24.33 0.79 14.07
N ILE A 440 -24.33 1.79 13.20
CA ILE A 440 -24.01 3.19 13.53
C ILE A 440 -25.28 3.97 13.81
N ALA A 441 -25.43 4.54 15.00
CA ALA A 441 -26.55 5.40 15.37
C ALA A 441 -26.29 6.87 15.06
N ALA A 442 -25.04 7.34 15.32
CA ALA A 442 -24.68 8.74 15.12
C ALA A 442 -23.16 8.92 14.94
N VAL A 443 -22.80 10.04 14.32
CA VAL A 443 -21.43 10.57 14.30
C VAL A 443 -21.36 11.73 15.30
N ILE A 444 -20.30 11.78 16.08
CA ILE A 444 -20.01 12.86 17.01
C ILE A 444 -18.77 13.59 16.49
N ILE A 445 -18.91 14.85 16.12
CA ILE A 445 -17.83 15.75 15.70
C ILE A 445 -17.64 16.74 16.83
N GLU A 446 -16.49 16.72 17.48
CA GLU A 446 -16.26 17.42 18.74
C GLU A 446 -17.39 17.08 19.72
N ASP A 447 -18.17 18.05 20.13
CA ASP A 447 -19.32 17.87 21.04
C ASP A 447 -20.67 17.78 20.32
N MET A 448 -20.70 17.77 18.98
CA MET A 448 -21.94 17.79 18.19
C MET A 448 -22.27 16.43 17.63
N THR A 449 -23.53 16.01 17.89
CA THR A 449 -24.04 14.71 17.45
C THR A 449 -24.87 14.85 16.19
N ILE A 450 -24.49 14.11 15.16
CA ILE A 450 -25.20 14.00 13.88
C ILE A 450 -25.81 12.61 13.82
N THR A 451 -27.11 12.52 13.89
CA THR A 451 -27.82 11.23 13.80
C THR A 451 -27.76 10.72 12.36
N ILE A 452 -27.34 9.47 12.18
CA ILE A 452 -27.46 8.76 10.91
C ILE A 452 -28.90 8.27 10.84
N ALA A 453 -29.69 8.91 9.99
CA ALA A 453 -31.06 8.45 9.72
C ALA A 453 -31.00 7.24 8.77
N GLU A 454 -31.79 6.20 9.08
CA GLU A 454 -32.07 5.10 8.16
C GLU A 454 -32.76 5.60 6.88
#